data_8af5dfa161b168c5ce9b2d1fa1f61521
#
_entry.id   8af5dfa161b168c5ce9b2d1fa1f61521
#
_cell.length_a   1.000
_cell.length_b   1.000
_cell.length_c   1.000
_cell.angle_alpha   90.00
_cell.angle_beta   90.00
_cell.angle_gamma   90.00
#
_symmetry.space_group_name_H-M   'P 1'
#
loop_
_entity.id
_entity.type
_entity.pdbx_description
1 polymer ?
#
loop_
_entity_poly.entity_id
_entity_poly.type
_entity_poly.pdbx_seq_one_letter_code
_entity_poly.pdbx_strand_id
1 'polypeptide(L)'
;SHSDIGTEIADNPRLQKTDRAQFIAMMEHLDLAAPTHLTEALRTNLSGAKTVAGLLADAAARVPFVAMDDLAAALAAGNAGYVLLDVREKDAFDAGHIAGALHLPRGQLELRVNDMLPDPTARILTICEFGRISTLAAATLRDLGFTRAAALDGGVKAWREAGLPLADG
;
A
#
# COMPACT_ATOMS: atom_id res chain seq x y z
N SER A 1 -23.46 26.46 4.43
CA SER A 1 -23.27 27.84 4.88
C SER A 1 -21.97 28.35 4.27
N HIS A 2 -22.06 29.41 3.47
CA HIS A 2 -20.88 30.12 3.01
C HIS A 2 -20.51 31.11 4.12
N SER A 3 -19.36 30.94 4.79
CA SER A 3 -18.75 32.02 5.54
C SER A 3 -17.80 32.78 4.60
N ASP A 4 -17.88 34.09 4.60
CA ASP A 4 -16.89 34.93 3.95
C ASP A 4 -15.91 35.51 5.00
N ILE A 5 -14.79 36.03 4.53
CA ILE A 5 -13.75 36.60 5.42
C ILE A 5 -14.33 37.75 6.29
N GLY A 6 -15.29 38.50 5.77
CA GLY A 6 -15.93 39.57 6.53
C GLY A 6 -16.75 39.06 7.70
N THR A 7 -17.52 38.01 7.50
CA THR A 7 -18.30 37.34 8.55
C THR A 7 -17.38 36.71 9.60
N GLU A 8 -16.30 36.04 9.18
CA GLU A 8 -15.32 35.46 10.09
C GLU A 8 -14.61 36.53 10.94
N ILE A 9 -14.25 37.67 10.37
CA ILE A 9 -13.66 38.78 11.15
C ILE A 9 -14.65 39.35 12.15
N ALA A 10 -15.93 39.47 11.78
CA ALA A 10 -16.96 40.04 12.63
C ALA A 10 -17.36 39.12 13.78
N ASP A 11 -17.48 37.82 13.54
CA ASP A 11 -18.09 36.86 14.46
C ASP A 11 -17.08 36.03 15.27
N ASN A 12 -15.82 35.99 14.84
CA ASN A 12 -14.80 35.20 15.53
C ASN A 12 -14.10 36.01 16.62
N PRO A 13 -14.31 35.71 17.92
CA PRO A 13 -13.70 36.48 19.00
C PRO A 13 -12.17 36.53 18.96
N ARG A 14 -11.53 35.58 18.29
CA ARG A 14 -10.06 35.52 18.13
C ARG A 14 -9.53 36.51 17.10
N LEU A 15 -10.35 36.86 16.12
CA LEU A 15 -10.00 37.83 15.08
C LEU A 15 -10.39 39.28 15.44
N GLN A 16 -11.12 39.46 16.56
CA GLN A 16 -11.49 40.77 17.06
C GLN A 16 -10.29 41.51 17.71
N LYS A 17 -9.20 40.81 17.99
CA LYS A 17 -8.01 41.39 18.61
C LYS A 17 -7.08 41.95 17.54
N THR A 18 -7.07 43.27 17.43
CA THR A 18 -6.27 44.00 16.41
C THR A 18 -4.82 44.22 16.84
N ASP A 19 -4.50 44.08 18.13
CA ASP A 19 -3.13 44.21 18.64
C ASP A 19 -2.36 42.91 18.46
N ARG A 20 -1.26 42.98 17.69
CA ARG A 20 -0.37 41.87 17.40
C ARG A 20 0.17 41.18 18.66
N ALA A 21 0.53 41.94 19.70
CA ALA A 21 1.08 41.36 20.91
C ALA A 21 0.02 40.55 21.68
N GLN A 22 -1.21 41.04 21.74
CA GLN A 22 -2.32 40.33 22.38
C GLN A 22 -2.70 39.06 21.56
N PHE A 23 -2.63 39.14 20.23
CA PHE A 23 -2.88 37.96 19.37
C PHE A 23 -1.80 36.90 19.59
N ILE A 24 -0.53 37.27 19.63
CA ILE A 24 0.57 36.33 19.89
C ILE A 24 0.41 35.69 21.26
N ALA A 25 0.19 36.47 22.33
CA ALA A 25 -0.01 35.94 23.67
C ALA A 25 -1.21 35.00 23.75
N MET A 26 -2.31 35.29 23.05
CA MET A 26 -3.46 34.39 22.98
C MET A 26 -3.10 33.06 22.24
N MET A 27 -2.35 33.14 21.16
CA MET A 27 -1.93 31.95 20.38
C MET A 27 -0.96 31.07 21.17
N GLU A 28 -0.07 31.63 21.96
CA GLU A 28 0.87 30.91 22.84
C GLU A 28 0.17 30.14 23.96
N HIS A 29 -1.00 30.60 24.40
CA HIS A 29 -1.80 29.96 25.44
C HIS A 29 -2.92 29.06 24.91
N LEU A 30 -2.97 28.85 23.58
CA LEU A 30 -3.90 27.90 22.98
C LEU A 30 -3.40 26.49 23.25
N ASP A 31 -4.00 25.80 24.19
CA ASP A 31 -3.82 24.37 24.43
C ASP A 31 -4.60 23.57 23.39
N LEU A 32 -4.09 23.56 22.17
CA LEU A 32 -4.66 22.80 21.08
C LEU A 32 -4.01 21.42 21.06
N ALA A 33 -4.82 20.38 21.21
CA ALA A 33 -4.34 19.03 20.97
C ALA A 33 -3.71 18.94 19.56
N ALA A 34 -2.47 18.47 19.49
CA ALA A 34 -1.82 18.27 18.20
C ALA A 34 -2.64 17.30 17.36
N PRO A 35 -2.89 17.61 16.07
CA PRO A 35 -3.58 16.68 15.18
C PRO A 35 -2.88 15.33 15.17
N THR A 36 -3.65 14.26 15.25
CA THR A 36 -3.17 12.89 15.05
C THR A 36 -2.40 12.83 13.73
N HIS A 37 -1.22 12.49 13.57
CA HIS A 37 -0.38 12.52 12.35
C HIS A 37 0.25 13.89 11.97
N LEU A 38 0.26 14.88 12.88
CA LEU A 38 0.93 16.16 12.60
C LEU A 38 2.40 15.95 12.19
N THR A 39 3.12 15.08 12.88
CA THR A 39 4.54 14.77 12.57
C THR A 39 4.72 14.21 11.17
N GLU A 40 3.84 13.33 10.74
CA GLU A 40 3.86 12.76 9.39
C GLU A 40 3.52 13.80 8.33
N ALA A 41 2.49 14.61 8.58
CA ALA A 41 2.10 15.71 7.69
C ALA A 41 3.20 16.75 7.54
N LEU A 42 3.85 17.15 8.64
CA LEU A 42 4.98 18.10 8.61
C LEU A 42 6.17 17.53 7.85
N ARG A 43 6.54 16.25 8.07
CA ARG A 43 7.62 15.59 7.34
C ARG A 43 7.33 15.59 5.82
N THR A 44 6.11 15.23 5.43
CA THR A 44 5.69 15.17 4.03
C THR A 44 5.72 16.57 3.38
N ASN A 45 5.18 17.57 4.06
CA ASN A 45 5.10 18.94 3.52
C ASN A 45 6.45 19.65 3.45
N LEU A 46 7.36 19.37 4.39
CA LEU A 46 8.67 20.02 4.44
C LEU A 46 9.73 19.33 3.58
N SER A 47 9.65 18.01 3.41
CA SER A 47 10.68 17.23 2.70
C SER A 47 10.24 16.70 1.35
N GLY A 48 8.96 16.85 0.98
CA GLY A 48 8.37 16.19 -0.19
C GLY A 48 8.34 14.66 -0.08
N ALA A 49 8.61 14.10 1.12
CA ALA A 49 8.62 12.67 1.36
C ALA A 49 7.20 12.11 1.26
N LYS A 50 7.04 10.99 0.58
CA LYS A 50 5.76 10.28 0.51
C LYS A 50 5.45 9.57 1.81
N THR A 51 4.19 9.60 2.23
CA THR A 51 3.69 8.71 3.28
C THR A 51 3.58 7.27 2.77
N VAL A 52 3.50 6.30 3.66
CA VAL A 52 3.22 4.90 3.29
C VAL A 52 1.89 4.79 2.53
N ALA A 53 0.86 5.54 2.96
CA ALA A 53 -0.43 5.58 2.28
C ALA A 53 -0.30 6.15 0.86
N GLY A 54 0.45 7.24 0.68
CA GLY A 54 0.72 7.82 -0.64
C GLY A 54 1.51 6.86 -1.54
N LEU A 55 2.51 6.19 -0.99
CA LEU A 55 3.29 5.19 -1.74
C LEU A 55 2.42 4.02 -2.22
N LEU A 56 1.53 3.52 -1.36
CA LEU A 56 0.59 2.46 -1.71
C LEU A 56 -0.44 2.92 -2.75
N ALA A 57 -0.97 4.14 -2.63
CA ALA A 57 -1.90 4.70 -3.59
C ALA A 57 -1.27 4.85 -4.99
N ASP A 58 -0.04 5.36 -5.06
CA ASP A 58 0.71 5.48 -6.32
C ASP A 58 0.98 4.11 -6.96
N ALA A 59 1.33 3.11 -6.15
CA ALA A 59 1.52 1.75 -6.64
C ALA A 59 0.20 1.14 -7.16
N ALA A 60 -0.88 1.27 -6.39
CA ALA A 60 -2.19 0.74 -6.75
C ALA A 60 -2.75 1.38 -8.04
N ALA A 61 -2.45 2.65 -8.31
CA ALA A 61 -2.90 3.33 -9.54
C ALA A 61 -2.30 2.75 -10.83
N ARG A 62 -1.19 2.01 -10.75
CA ARG A 62 -0.46 1.46 -11.92
C ARG A 62 -0.31 -0.06 -11.94
N VAL A 63 -0.77 -0.74 -10.89
CA VAL A 63 -0.72 -2.20 -10.75
C VAL A 63 -2.11 -2.79 -11.01
N PRO A 64 -2.26 -3.72 -11.95
CA PRO A 64 -3.50 -4.49 -12.07
C PRO A 64 -3.70 -5.41 -10.85
N PHE A 65 -4.96 -5.58 -10.46
CA PHE A 65 -5.33 -6.54 -9.42
C PHE A 65 -6.04 -7.74 -10.05
N VAL A 66 -5.77 -8.91 -9.49
CA VAL A 66 -6.47 -10.16 -9.82
C VAL A 66 -7.38 -10.51 -8.66
N ALA A 67 -8.65 -10.71 -8.92
CA ALA A 67 -9.60 -11.14 -7.92
C ALA A 67 -9.27 -12.55 -7.43
N MET A 68 -9.48 -12.79 -6.15
CA MET A 68 -9.23 -14.08 -5.51
C MET A 68 -10.01 -15.22 -6.18
N ASP A 69 -11.29 -14.99 -6.48
CA ASP A 69 -12.17 -15.99 -7.11
C ASP A 69 -11.71 -16.37 -8.51
N ASP A 70 -11.19 -15.41 -9.28
CA ASP A 70 -10.63 -15.66 -10.62
C ASP A 70 -9.38 -16.54 -10.54
N LEU A 71 -8.51 -16.27 -9.58
CA LEU A 71 -7.33 -17.11 -9.35
C LEU A 71 -7.72 -18.52 -8.89
N ALA A 72 -8.66 -18.63 -7.95
CA ALA A 72 -9.13 -19.91 -7.45
C ALA A 72 -9.74 -20.77 -8.57
N ALA A 73 -10.59 -20.18 -9.41
CA ALA A 73 -11.16 -20.86 -10.58
C ALA A 73 -10.08 -21.30 -11.57
N ALA A 74 -9.09 -20.47 -11.85
CA ALA A 74 -7.98 -20.78 -12.75
C ALA A 74 -7.11 -21.92 -12.22
N LEU A 75 -6.81 -21.93 -10.92
CA LEU A 75 -6.07 -23.03 -10.27
C LEU A 75 -6.86 -24.35 -10.30
N ALA A 76 -8.16 -24.31 -10.03
CA ALA A 76 -9.03 -25.48 -10.12
C ALA A 76 -9.09 -26.07 -11.57
N ALA A 77 -8.97 -25.21 -12.57
CA ALA A 77 -8.88 -25.62 -13.97
C ALA A 77 -7.47 -26.10 -14.38
N GLY A 78 -6.51 -26.14 -13.46
CA GLY A 78 -5.13 -26.59 -13.72
C GLY A 78 -4.24 -25.58 -14.43
N ASN A 79 -4.67 -24.34 -14.58
CA ASN A 79 -3.89 -23.29 -15.25
C ASN A 79 -4.09 -21.92 -14.57
N ALA A 80 -3.19 -21.56 -13.69
CA ALA A 80 -3.21 -20.24 -13.06
C ALA A 80 -3.05 -19.09 -14.07
N GLY A 81 -2.45 -19.32 -15.23
CA GLY A 81 -2.13 -18.29 -16.22
C GLY A 81 -1.09 -17.27 -15.74
N TYR A 82 -0.53 -17.48 -14.56
CA TYR A 82 0.45 -16.64 -13.87
C TYR A 82 1.57 -17.47 -13.26
N VAL A 83 2.74 -16.88 -13.17
CA VAL A 83 3.76 -17.28 -12.19
C VAL A 83 3.35 -16.65 -10.85
N LEU A 84 2.97 -17.49 -9.89
CA LEU A 84 2.60 -17.02 -8.55
C LEU A 84 3.87 -16.75 -7.76
N LEU A 85 4.02 -15.53 -7.23
CA LEU A 85 5.21 -15.11 -6.48
C LEU A 85 4.81 -14.61 -5.09
N ASP A 86 5.02 -15.44 -4.09
CA ASP A 86 4.77 -15.10 -2.69
C ASP A 86 5.96 -14.29 -2.14
N VAL A 87 5.70 -13.06 -1.74
CA VAL A 87 6.72 -12.12 -1.27
C VAL A 87 6.74 -11.97 0.25
N ARG A 88 6.06 -12.86 0.98
CA ARG A 88 6.11 -12.91 2.45
C ARG A 88 7.47 -13.43 2.93
N GLU A 89 7.71 -13.30 4.23
CA GLU A 89 8.86 -13.93 4.86
C GLU A 89 8.73 -15.47 4.87
N LYS A 90 9.86 -16.16 4.96
CA LYS A 90 9.90 -17.62 4.81
C LYS A 90 9.00 -18.36 5.79
N ASP A 91 8.98 -17.96 7.05
CA ASP A 91 8.15 -18.62 8.07
C ASP A 91 6.65 -18.54 7.75
N ALA A 92 6.21 -17.40 7.18
CA ALA A 92 4.82 -17.21 6.76
C ALA A 92 4.49 -18.01 5.49
N PHE A 93 5.44 -18.18 4.58
CA PHE A 93 5.30 -19.03 3.41
C PHE A 93 5.20 -20.51 3.81
N ASP A 94 6.10 -20.99 4.65
CA ASP A 94 6.16 -22.37 5.10
C ASP A 94 4.91 -22.76 5.93
N ALA A 95 4.35 -21.81 6.68
CA ALA A 95 3.12 -22.02 7.45
C ALA A 95 1.86 -22.19 6.58
N GLY A 96 1.98 -21.97 5.27
CA GLY A 96 0.92 -22.17 4.29
C GLY A 96 0.93 -21.13 3.19
N HIS A 97 0.93 -21.58 1.94
CA HIS A 97 0.97 -20.72 0.75
C HIS A 97 -0.01 -21.22 -0.34
N ILE A 98 -0.31 -20.38 -1.31
CA ILE A 98 -1.15 -20.78 -2.45
C ILE A 98 -0.36 -21.78 -3.30
N ALA A 99 -0.95 -22.93 -3.58
CA ALA A 99 -0.29 -24.03 -4.27
C ALA A 99 0.38 -23.58 -5.60
N GLY A 100 1.62 -23.98 -5.79
CA GLY A 100 2.41 -23.62 -6.96
C GLY A 100 3.07 -22.25 -6.90
N ALA A 101 2.95 -21.51 -5.80
CA ALA A 101 3.65 -20.26 -5.62
C ALA A 101 5.16 -20.46 -5.41
N LEU A 102 5.96 -19.65 -6.11
CA LEU A 102 7.39 -19.52 -5.86
C LEU A 102 7.58 -18.54 -4.70
N HIS A 103 8.57 -18.83 -3.85
CA HIS A 103 8.90 -17.95 -2.73
C HIS A 103 10.07 -17.03 -3.05
N LEU A 104 9.84 -15.73 -2.90
CA LEU A 104 10.90 -14.71 -2.97
C LEU A 104 10.56 -13.55 -2.03
N PRO A 105 11.16 -13.47 -0.83
CA PRO A 105 10.86 -12.43 0.14
C PRO A 105 11.01 -11.02 -0.45
N ARG A 106 10.11 -10.11 -0.07
CA ARG A 106 10.11 -8.73 -0.59
C ARG A 106 11.47 -8.05 -0.50
N GLY A 107 12.22 -8.30 0.56
CA GLY A 107 13.56 -7.70 0.75
C GLY A 107 14.65 -8.21 -0.19
N GLN A 108 14.38 -9.26 -0.97
CA GLN A 108 15.31 -9.84 -1.94
C GLN A 108 14.83 -9.70 -3.40
N LEU A 109 13.66 -9.09 -3.60
CA LEU A 109 12.98 -9.09 -4.89
C LEU A 109 13.86 -8.52 -6.01
N GLU A 110 14.37 -7.31 -5.84
CA GLU A 110 15.17 -6.59 -6.85
C GLU A 110 16.48 -7.29 -7.17
N LEU A 111 17.05 -7.99 -6.19
CA LEU A 111 18.35 -8.65 -6.33
C LEU A 111 18.27 -10.00 -7.01
N ARG A 112 17.13 -10.69 -6.93
CA ARG A 112 17.05 -12.10 -7.31
C ARG A 112 16.02 -12.41 -8.39
N VAL A 113 15.06 -11.52 -8.65
CA VAL A 113 13.95 -11.82 -9.55
C VAL A 113 14.42 -12.13 -10.97
N ASN A 114 15.41 -11.41 -11.49
CA ASN A 114 15.91 -11.64 -12.86
C ASN A 114 16.56 -13.02 -13.03
N ASP A 115 17.24 -13.52 -11.99
CA ASP A 115 17.83 -14.86 -12.02
C ASP A 115 16.76 -15.96 -11.86
N MET A 116 15.73 -15.68 -11.07
CA MET A 116 14.64 -16.63 -10.81
C MET A 116 13.64 -16.69 -11.96
N LEU A 117 13.34 -15.55 -12.57
CA LEU A 117 12.35 -15.36 -13.64
C LEU A 117 13.00 -14.61 -14.82
N PRO A 118 13.77 -15.30 -15.67
CA PRO A 118 14.54 -14.64 -16.74
C PRO A 118 13.66 -14.12 -17.90
N ASP A 119 12.40 -14.54 -17.98
CA ASP A 119 11.47 -14.06 -19.02
C ASP A 119 10.74 -12.77 -18.55
N PRO A 120 11.09 -11.59 -19.09
CA PRO A 120 10.45 -10.33 -18.71
C PRO A 120 8.99 -10.23 -19.19
N THR A 121 8.55 -11.14 -20.08
CA THR A 121 7.16 -11.18 -20.57
C THR A 121 6.26 -12.05 -19.69
N ALA A 122 6.81 -12.72 -18.69
CA ALA A 122 6.06 -13.55 -17.75
C ALA A 122 4.93 -12.77 -17.07
N ARG A 123 3.77 -13.40 -16.94
CA ARG A 123 2.65 -12.87 -16.16
C ARG A 123 2.90 -13.24 -14.70
N ILE A 124 3.40 -12.30 -13.91
CA ILE A 124 3.70 -12.52 -12.50
C ILE A 124 2.53 -12.02 -11.66
N LEU A 125 2.02 -12.85 -10.76
CA LEU A 125 1.06 -12.48 -9.75
C LEU A 125 1.73 -12.49 -8.38
N THR A 126 1.97 -11.31 -7.82
CA THR A 126 2.56 -11.16 -6.49
C THR A 126 1.54 -11.38 -5.39
N ILE A 127 1.95 -12.07 -4.35
CA ILE A 127 1.10 -12.50 -3.23
C ILE A 127 1.77 -12.07 -1.92
N CYS A 128 1.00 -11.49 -1.00
CA CYS A 128 1.41 -11.29 0.39
C CYS A 128 0.25 -11.55 1.35
N GLU A 129 0.39 -11.27 2.64
CA GLU A 129 -0.67 -11.57 3.61
C GLU A 129 -1.94 -10.73 3.40
N PHE A 130 -1.81 -9.41 3.13
CA PHE A 130 -2.95 -8.47 3.09
C PHE A 130 -3.10 -7.72 1.76
N GLY A 131 -2.38 -8.08 0.71
CA GLY A 131 -2.41 -7.37 -0.57
C GLY A 131 -1.52 -6.11 -0.64
N ARG A 132 -1.09 -5.52 0.47
CA ARG A 132 -0.35 -4.24 0.49
C ARG A 132 1.10 -4.35 0.02
N ILE A 133 1.86 -5.29 0.55
CA ILE A 133 3.27 -5.52 0.19
C ILE A 133 3.35 -6.07 -1.23
N SER A 134 2.43 -6.95 -1.64
CA SER A 134 2.35 -7.46 -3.01
C SER A 134 2.07 -6.36 -4.03
N THR A 135 1.24 -5.36 -3.71
CA THR A 135 1.04 -4.19 -4.58
C THR A 135 2.35 -3.43 -4.82
N LEU A 136 3.13 -3.18 -3.76
CA LEU A 136 4.46 -2.56 -3.90
C LEU A 136 5.43 -3.45 -4.68
N ALA A 137 5.40 -4.77 -4.46
CA ALA A 137 6.23 -5.73 -5.19
C ALA A 137 5.89 -5.74 -6.67
N ALA A 138 4.61 -5.78 -7.04
CA ALA A 138 4.17 -5.72 -8.43
C ALA A 138 4.58 -4.39 -9.10
N ALA A 139 4.48 -3.27 -8.39
CA ALA A 139 4.95 -1.98 -8.89
C ALA A 139 6.47 -2.00 -9.17
N THR A 140 7.27 -2.53 -8.23
CA THR A 140 8.72 -2.71 -8.41
C THR A 140 9.04 -3.62 -9.59
N LEU A 141 8.34 -4.75 -9.74
CA LEU A 141 8.52 -5.64 -10.89
C LEU A 141 8.25 -4.94 -12.22
N ARG A 142 7.22 -4.10 -12.28
CA ARG A 142 6.92 -3.31 -13.49
C ARG A 142 8.03 -2.29 -13.78
N ASP A 143 8.60 -1.68 -12.76
CA ASP A 143 9.77 -0.78 -12.91
C ASP A 143 11.01 -1.52 -13.38
N LEU A 144 11.15 -2.81 -13.04
CA LEU A 144 12.22 -3.71 -13.52
C LEU A 144 11.96 -4.31 -14.91
N GLY A 145 10.84 -3.96 -15.56
CA GLY A 145 10.52 -4.40 -16.92
C GLY A 145 9.52 -5.56 -17.03
N PHE A 146 9.10 -6.18 -15.94
CA PHE A 146 8.03 -7.19 -15.93
C PHE A 146 6.65 -6.52 -16.08
N THR A 147 6.37 -6.00 -17.26
CA THR A 147 5.20 -5.13 -17.53
C THR A 147 3.85 -5.80 -17.28
N ARG A 148 3.83 -7.14 -17.18
CA ARG A 148 2.62 -7.95 -16.93
C ARG A 148 2.48 -8.37 -15.46
N ALA A 149 3.27 -7.78 -14.55
CA ALA A 149 3.12 -8.02 -13.12
C ALA A 149 1.81 -7.43 -12.59
N ALA A 150 1.13 -8.19 -11.73
CA ALA A 150 -0.14 -7.89 -11.08
C ALA A 150 -0.05 -8.26 -9.59
N ALA A 151 -1.01 -7.84 -8.78
CA ALA A 151 -1.11 -8.21 -7.37
C ALA A 151 -2.42 -8.95 -7.08
N LEU A 152 -2.37 -9.95 -6.19
CA LEU A 152 -3.56 -10.64 -5.70
C LEU A 152 -4.32 -9.73 -4.74
N ASP A 153 -5.59 -9.50 -5.01
CA ASP A 153 -6.46 -8.75 -4.11
C ASP A 153 -6.70 -9.51 -2.79
N GLY A 154 -6.67 -8.80 -1.66
CA GLY A 154 -6.90 -9.36 -0.32
C GLY A 154 -5.78 -10.27 0.22
N GLY A 155 -4.92 -10.81 -0.62
CA GLY A 155 -3.79 -11.64 -0.24
C GLY A 155 -4.17 -12.99 0.37
N VAL A 156 -3.18 -13.66 1.04
CA VAL A 156 -3.36 -15.00 1.64
C VAL A 156 -4.38 -14.99 2.79
N LYS A 157 -4.52 -13.87 3.49
CA LYS A 157 -5.53 -13.76 4.56
C LYS A 157 -6.94 -13.94 4.01
N ALA A 158 -7.31 -13.20 2.96
CA ALA A 158 -8.62 -13.33 2.33
C ALA A 158 -8.82 -14.73 1.73
N TRP A 159 -7.78 -15.31 1.12
CA TRP A 159 -7.78 -16.67 0.60
C TRP A 159 -8.13 -17.70 1.68
N ARG A 160 -7.51 -17.61 2.85
CA ARG A 160 -7.76 -18.47 4.00
C ARG A 160 -9.15 -18.26 4.59
N GLU A 161 -9.61 -17.02 4.71
CA GLU A 161 -10.95 -16.67 5.22
C GLU A 161 -12.08 -17.18 4.29
N ALA A 162 -11.81 -17.29 2.99
CA ALA A 162 -12.71 -17.93 2.02
C ALA A 162 -12.68 -19.45 2.07
N GLY A 163 -11.88 -20.07 2.94
CA GLY A 163 -11.76 -21.52 3.05
C GLY A 163 -11.04 -22.18 1.86
N LEU A 164 -10.29 -21.41 1.08
CA LEU A 164 -9.54 -21.94 -0.07
C LEU A 164 -8.27 -22.67 0.40
N PRO A 165 -7.84 -23.74 -0.31
CA PRO A 165 -6.75 -24.59 0.12
C PRO A 165 -5.40 -23.87 0.07
N LEU A 166 -4.57 -24.12 1.08
CA LEU A 166 -3.17 -23.77 1.11
C LEU A 166 -2.32 -25.04 1.06
N ALA A 167 -1.16 -24.95 0.45
CA ALA A 167 -0.13 -25.96 0.52
C ALA A 167 0.79 -25.67 1.70
N ASP A 168 1.30 -26.72 2.33
CA ASP A 168 2.36 -26.63 3.33
C ASP A 168 3.71 -26.45 2.66
N GLY A 169 4.65 -25.77 3.34
CA GLY A 169 6.00 -25.50 2.84
C GLY A 169 6.98 -26.64 3.03
#